data_771905aa11e4261a6cac2a2d277c430a
#
_entry.id   771905aa11e4261a6cac2a2d277c430a
#
_cell.length_a   1.000
_cell.length_b   1.000
_cell.length_c   1.000
_cell.angle_alpha   90.00
_cell.angle_beta   90.00
_cell.angle_gamma   90.00
#
_symmetry.space_group_name_H-M   'P 1'
#
loop_
_entity.id
_entity.type
_entity.pdbx_description
1 polymer ?
#
loop_
_entity_poly.entity_id
_entity_poly.type
_entity_poly.pdbx_seq_one_letter_code
_entity_poly.pdbx_strand_id
1 'polypeptide(L)'
;MRSIRRILLLAVASLACLVASAQELNCTFEIDTKKVNNANKDIFNTLQEAVNEYLNTTVWTDAQFAANEKIQCKMYLTIAEYDESTGKMKGDLQVQSTRPVYNSSYTTTLINFKDTRIEFTYDNNEQLVYNEQEMQSNLTAILNFYALFVIALDFDSFALNGGDPYFEKLGNIVRMAQSSGESGWKAFEDSKNRSAVLSAYTDKQTSAIREIFYNYHRLGLDQMVTSVDKGRQTITQSLETLKKIYDVAPMSVCLSMFKDAKMDELVNIYSKANSTEKEKVYETLYPLYPTETDRLNRIKSTDTK
;
A
#
# COMPACT_ATOMS: atom_id res chain seq x y z
N MET A 1 54.80 -10.36 -4.43
CA MET A 1 53.90 -10.48 -3.27
C MET A 1 53.05 -9.24 -3.00
N ARG A 2 53.58 -8.00 -3.06
CA ARG A 2 52.76 -6.78 -2.85
C ARG A 2 51.70 -6.51 -3.91
N SER A 3 51.95 -6.86 -5.18
CA SER A 3 50.99 -6.70 -6.28
C SER A 3 49.81 -7.67 -6.17
N ILE A 4 50.08 -8.93 -5.82
CA ILE A 4 49.03 -9.96 -5.65
C ILE A 4 48.11 -9.59 -4.46
N ARG A 5 48.67 -9.06 -3.37
CA ARG A 5 47.88 -8.57 -2.23
C ARG A 5 46.96 -7.40 -2.61
N ARG A 6 47.43 -6.48 -3.47
CA ARG A 6 46.63 -5.35 -3.96
C ARG A 6 45.51 -5.81 -4.90
N ILE A 7 45.76 -6.78 -5.76
CA ILE A 7 44.75 -7.37 -6.65
C ILE A 7 43.71 -8.13 -5.82
N LEU A 8 44.13 -8.88 -4.79
CA LEU A 8 43.19 -9.59 -3.89
C LEU A 8 42.33 -8.61 -3.08
N LEU A 9 42.89 -7.49 -2.59
CA LEU A 9 42.18 -6.45 -1.88
C LEU A 9 41.16 -5.71 -2.79
N LEU A 10 41.53 -5.46 -4.05
CA LEU A 10 40.60 -4.89 -5.04
C LEU A 10 39.50 -5.86 -5.44
N ALA A 11 39.80 -7.16 -5.56
CA ALA A 11 38.79 -8.18 -5.82
C ALA A 11 37.83 -8.38 -4.64
N VAL A 12 38.30 -8.32 -3.40
CA VAL A 12 37.47 -8.38 -2.19
C VAL A 12 36.64 -7.10 -2.04
N ALA A 13 37.20 -5.94 -2.34
CA ALA A 13 36.45 -4.68 -2.33
C ALA A 13 35.38 -4.62 -3.43
N SER A 14 35.66 -5.16 -4.63
CA SER A 14 34.64 -5.25 -5.70
C SER A 14 33.55 -6.28 -5.38
N LEU A 15 33.86 -7.38 -4.69
CA LEU A 15 32.87 -8.35 -4.23
C LEU A 15 32.00 -7.79 -3.10
N ALA A 16 32.54 -6.94 -2.22
CA ALA A 16 31.78 -6.30 -1.16
C ALA A 16 30.80 -5.23 -1.69
N CYS A 17 31.05 -4.63 -2.86
CA CYS A 17 30.12 -3.71 -3.51
C CYS A 17 28.91 -4.41 -4.17
N LEU A 18 28.94 -5.75 -4.35
CA LEU A 18 27.86 -6.51 -5.00
C LEU A 18 26.74 -6.96 -4.03
N VAL A 19 26.86 -6.67 -2.74
CA VAL A 19 25.87 -7.09 -1.72
C VAL A 19 25.11 -5.90 -1.12
N ALA A 20 25.10 -4.74 -1.76
CA ALA A 20 24.15 -3.69 -1.43
C ALA A 20 22.81 -4.04 -2.09
N SER A 21 22.13 -5.08 -1.60
CA SER A 21 20.70 -5.26 -1.87
C SER A 21 20.01 -4.03 -1.33
N ALA A 22 19.63 -3.11 -2.20
CA ALA A 22 18.83 -1.99 -1.78
C ALA A 22 17.46 -2.57 -1.42
N GLN A 23 17.14 -2.58 -0.13
CA GLN A 23 15.82 -2.94 0.36
C GLN A 23 14.79 -2.02 -0.30
N GLU A 24 13.68 -2.59 -0.72
CA GLU A 24 12.67 -1.91 -1.54
C GLU A 24 11.88 -0.88 -0.74
N LEU A 25 11.64 -1.16 0.54
CA LEU A 25 10.82 -0.33 1.42
C LEU A 25 11.66 0.68 2.20
N ASN A 26 11.09 1.86 2.37
CA ASN A 26 11.42 2.83 3.41
C ASN A 26 10.16 3.03 4.24
N CYS A 27 9.90 2.08 5.14
CA CYS A 27 8.67 2.01 5.91
C CYS A 27 8.93 2.52 7.35
N THR A 28 8.06 3.42 7.81
CA THR A 28 7.99 3.83 9.22
C THR A 28 6.82 3.13 9.89
N PHE A 29 7.10 2.33 10.91
CA PHE A 29 6.09 1.68 11.74
C PHE A 29 6.03 2.37 13.11
N GLU A 30 4.85 2.81 13.51
CA GLU A 30 4.59 3.47 14.79
C GLU A 30 3.45 2.76 15.54
N ILE A 31 3.54 2.70 16.87
CA ILE A 31 2.52 2.11 17.74
C ILE A 31 1.90 3.17 18.63
N ASP A 32 0.57 3.25 18.67
CA ASP A 32 -0.20 4.04 19.63
C ASP A 32 -0.84 3.12 20.68
N THR A 33 -0.46 3.34 21.95
CA THR A 33 -0.91 2.58 23.12
C THR A 33 -1.82 3.37 24.05
N LYS A 34 -2.35 4.52 23.63
CA LYS A 34 -3.16 5.41 24.47
C LYS A 34 -4.41 4.75 25.04
N LYS A 35 -4.91 3.70 24.38
CA LYS A 35 -6.09 2.94 24.84
C LYS A 35 -5.76 1.84 25.86
N VAL A 36 -4.47 1.49 26.01
CA VAL A 36 -4.02 0.43 26.92
C VAL A 36 -3.44 1.09 28.16
N ASN A 37 -4.19 1.04 29.26
CA ASN A 37 -3.76 1.59 30.55
C ASN A 37 -2.95 0.56 31.34
N ASN A 38 -1.92 1.02 32.03
CA ASN A 38 -1.08 0.24 32.96
C ASN A 38 -0.26 -0.92 32.36
N ALA A 39 -0.10 -1.00 31.03
CA ALA A 39 0.79 -2.00 30.43
C ALA A 39 2.27 -1.56 30.49
N ASN A 40 3.17 -2.53 30.62
CA ASN A 40 4.60 -2.29 30.45
C ASN A 40 4.85 -1.81 29.01
N LYS A 41 5.34 -0.58 28.88
CA LYS A 41 5.57 0.04 27.55
C LYS A 41 6.76 -0.55 26.82
N ASP A 42 7.65 -1.26 27.50
CA ASP A 42 8.87 -1.79 26.90
C ASP A 42 8.57 -2.80 25.79
N ILE A 43 7.52 -3.63 25.95
CA ILE A 43 7.12 -4.60 24.91
C ILE A 43 6.69 -3.90 23.60
N PHE A 44 6.00 -2.76 23.68
CA PHE A 44 5.56 -2.00 22.51
C PHE A 44 6.73 -1.30 21.80
N ASN A 45 7.72 -0.81 22.57
CA ASN A 45 8.94 -0.24 22.02
C ASN A 45 9.76 -1.31 21.29
N THR A 46 9.96 -2.47 21.93
CA THR A 46 10.67 -3.61 21.33
C THR A 46 9.96 -4.11 20.07
N LEU A 47 8.64 -4.25 20.12
CA LEU A 47 7.84 -4.60 18.95
C LEU A 47 7.99 -3.57 17.81
N GLN A 48 7.92 -2.27 18.13
CA GLN A 48 8.07 -1.21 17.14
C GLN A 48 9.44 -1.25 16.47
N GLU A 49 10.51 -1.43 17.24
CA GLU A 49 11.87 -1.56 16.73
C GLU A 49 12.03 -2.80 15.85
N ALA A 50 11.56 -3.97 16.33
CA ALA A 50 11.62 -5.23 15.59
C ALA A 50 10.87 -5.15 14.25
N VAL A 51 9.66 -4.55 14.22
CA VAL A 51 8.87 -4.40 13.00
C VAL A 51 9.53 -3.40 12.03
N ASN A 52 10.07 -2.27 12.52
CA ASN A 52 10.80 -1.34 11.67
C ASN A 52 12.04 -1.99 11.04
N GLU A 53 12.81 -2.75 11.81
CA GLU A 53 13.94 -3.51 11.30
C GLU A 53 13.48 -4.53 10.27
N TYR A 54 12.49 -5.35 10.60
CA TYR A 54 11.95 -6.40 9.74
C TYR A 54 11.49 -5.86 8.38
N LEU A 55 10.66 -4.81 8.36
CA LEU A 55 10.12 -4.24 7.12
C LEU A 55 11.20 -3.64 6.22
N ASN A 56 12.23 -3.04 6.81
CA ASN A 56 13.27 -2.31 6.08
C ASN A 56 14.52 -3.13 5.77
N THR A 57 14.68 -4.33 6.36
CA THR A 57 15.84 -5.20 6.12
C THR A 57 15.50 -6.47 5.33
N THR A 58 14.22 -6.87 5.30
CA THR A 58 13.76 -7.99 4.48
C THR A 58 13.90 -7.67 3.00
N VAL A 59 14.41 -8.63 2.23
CA VAL A 59 14.45 -8.58 0.76
C VAL A 59 13.11 -9.13 0.25
N TRP A 60 12.26 -8.25 -0.27
CA TRP A 60 10.91 -8.59 -0.71
C TRP A 60 10.86 -9.00 -2.18
N THR A 61 11.82 -8.52 -2.98
CA THR A 61 11.84 -8.70 -4.43
C THR A 61 13.26 -8.99 -4.93
N ASP A 62 13.37 -9.43 -6.18
CA ASP A 62 14.65 -9.55 -6.89
C ASP A 62 15.05 -8.25 -7.61
N ALA A 63 14.21 -7.20 -7.52
CA ALA A 63 14.48 -5.92 -8.14
C ALA A 63 15.55 -5.11 -7.37
N GLN A 64 16.33 -4.34 -8.08
CA GLN A 64 17.33 -3.45 -7.48
C GLN A 64 16.78 -2.03 -7.40
N PHE A 65 16.72 -1.49 -6.18
CA PHE A 65 16.28 -0.13 -5.92
C PHE A 65 17.48 0.74 -5.55
N ALA A 66 17.60 1.92 -6.14
CA ALA A 66 18.49 2.95 -5.62
C ALA A 66 17.89 3.53 -4.32
N ALA A 67 18.72 4.17 -3.51
CA ALA A 67 18.29 4.71 -2.20
C ALA A 67 17.14 5.73 -2.32
N ASN A 68 17.05 6.45 -3.44
CA ASN A 68 15.99 7.43 -3.75
C ASN A 68 14.78 6.81 -4.45
N GLU A 69 14.82 5.53 -4.79
CA GLU A 69 13.72 4.79 -5.41
C GLU A 69 12.91 3.97 -4.41
N LYS A 70 13.37 3.89 -3.16
CA LYS A 70 12.67 3.14 -2.11
C LYS A 70 11.23 3.60 -1.95
N ILE A 71 10.34 2.62 -1.86
CA ILE A 71 8.90 2.83 -1.72
C ILE A 71 8.61 3.41 -0.33
N GLN A 72 8.05 4.61 -0.28
CA GLN A 72 7.71 5.28 0.96
C GLN A 72 6.43 4.66 1.55
N CYS A 73 6.55 4.12 2.75
CA CYS A 73 5.46 3.43 3.45
C CYS A 73 5.39 3.92 4.90
N LYS A 74 4.17 4.11 5.39
CA LYS A 74 3.89 4.32 6.81
C LYS A 74 2.83 3.35 7.28
N MET A 75 3.11 2.66 8.40
CA MET A 75 2.17 1.79 9.08
C MET A 75 1.99 2.30 10.51
N TYR A 76 0.74 2.51 10.92
CA TYR A 76 0.41 3.03 12.24
C TYR A 76 -0.55 2.07 12.95
N LEU A 77 -0.05 1.40 13.99
CA LEU A 77 -0.79 0.41 14.76
C LEU A 77 -1.36 1.07 16.02
N THR A 78 -2.69 1.11 16.13
CA THR A 78 -3.37 1.51 17.36
C THR A 78 -3.75 0.25 18.14
N ILE A 79 -3.11 0.00 19.28
CA ILE A 79 -3.47 -1.10 20.17
C ILE A 79 -4.72 -0.71 20.98
N ALA A 80 -5.77 -1.51 20.83
CA ALA A 80 -7.03 -1.35 21.56
C ALA A 80 -7.11 -2.24 22.81
N GLU A 81 -6.56 -3.45 22.72
CA GLU A 81 -6.53 -4.44 23.79
C GLU A 81 -5.13 -5.09 23.85
N TYR A 82 -4.65 -5.32 25.06
CA TYR A 82 -3.44 -6.09 25.35
C TYR A 82 -3.64 -6.98 26.55
N ASP A 83 -3.35 -8.26 26.39
CA ASP A 83 -3.32 -9.24 27.48
C ASP A 83 -1.86 -9.55 27.81
N GLU A 84 -1.38 -9.03 28.94
CA GLU A 84 0.00 -9.18 29.38
C GLU A 84 0.35 -10.66 29.70
N SER A 85 -0.64 -11.48 30.08
CA SER A 85 -0.40 -12.88 30.43
C SER A 85 -0.13 -13.77 29.21
N THR A 86 -0.66 -13.41 28.05
CA THR A 86 -0.56 -14.18 26.81
C THR A 86 0.23 -13.48 25.71
N GLY A 87 0.59 -12.20 25.91
CA GLY A 87 1.20 -11.37 24.88
C GLY A 87 0.25 -11.01 23.72
N LYS A 88 -1.05 -11.30 23.88
CA LYS A 88 -2.06 -11.09 22.82
C LYS A 88 -2.43 -9.62 22.69
N MET A 89 -2.40 -9.13 21.45
CA MET A 89 -2.72 -7.76 21.09
C MET A 89 -3.84 -7.71 20.04
N LYS A 90 -4.76 -6.74 20.21
CA LYS A 90 -5.78 -6.42 19.21
C LYS A 90 -5.78 -4.93 18.91
N GLY A 91 -6.12 -4.58 17.68
CA GLY A 91 -6.13 -3.18 17.28
C GLY A 91 -6.50 -2.92 15.83
N ASP A 92 -6.11 -1.74 15.38
CA ASP A 92 -6.29 -1.29 14.00
C ASP A 92 -4.93 -0.93 13.41
N LEU A 93 -4.69 -1.30 12.16
CA LEU A 93 -3.49 -0.92 11.41
C LEU A 93 -3.87 0.02 10.26
N GLN A 94 -3.36 1.26 10.32
CA GLN A 94 -3.41 2.18 9.18
C GLN A 94 -2.18 1.96 8.31
N VAL A 95 -2.38 1.71 7.02
CA VAL A 95 -1.31 1.54 6.02
C VAL A 95 -1.41 2.63 5.00
N GLN A 96 -0.31 3.34 4.76
CA GLN A 96 -0.21 4.39 3.76
C GLN A 96 1.08 4.20 2.96
N SER A 97 1.01 4.34 1.63
CA SER A 97 2.19 4.47 0.79
C SER A 97 2.00 5.60 -0.22
N THR A 98 3.13 6.17 -0.64
CA THR A 98 3.17 7.27 -1.60
C THR A 98 4.29 7.04 -2.60
N ARG A 99 4.14 7.61 -3.79
CA ARG A 99 5.20 7.66 -4.80
C ARG A 99 5.39 9.09 -5.34
N PRO A 100 6.61 9.46 -5.75
CA PRO A 100 6.83 10.72 -6.46
C PRO A 100 6.17 10.68 -7.84
N VAL A 101 5.62 11.81 -8.27
CA VAL A 101 5.17 12.01 -9.66
C VAL A 101 6.35 12.45 -10.49
N TYR A 102 6.48 11.87 -11.69
CA TYR A 102 7.62 12.10 -12.56
C TYR A 102 7.89 13.59 -12.83
N ASN A 103 9.14 13.99 -12.67
CA ASN A 103 9.64 15.35 -12.87
C ASN A 103 8.81 16.43 -12.15
N SER A 104 8.37 16.15 -10.93
CA SER A 104 7.57 17.02 -10.09
C SER A 104 8.04 16.91 -8.63
N SER A 105 7.77 17.93 -7.82
CA SER A 105 7.91 17.85 -6.35
C SER A 105 6.69 17.24 -5.67
N TYR A 106 5.67 16.86 -6.43
CA TYR A 106 4.44 16.29 -5.91
C TYR A 106 4.59 14.78 -5.66
N THR A 107 4.04 14.32 -4.54
CA THR A 107 3.90 12.90 -4.22
C THR A 107 2.43 12.53 -4.21
N THR A 108 2.09 11.40 -4.86
CA THR A 108 0.73 10.87 -4.91
C THR A 108 0.58 9.69 -3.95
N THR A 109 -0.59 9.59 -3.31
CA THR A 109 -0.90 8.47 -2.42
C THR A 109 -1.33 7.26 -3.24
N LEU A 110 -0.67 6.12 -3.06
CA LEU A 110 -1.07 4.85 -3.68
C LEU A 110 -2.12 4.13 -2.84
N ILE A 111 -1.92 4.07 -1.53
CA ILE A 111 -2.82 3.43 -0.58
C ILE A 111 -2.96 4.31 0.67
N ASN A 112 -4.18 4.35 1.20
CA ASN A 112 -4.52 4.87 2.51
C ASN A 112 -5.66 4.00 3.06
N PHE A 113 -5.30 2.93 3.76
CA PHE A 113 -6.23 1.87 4.17
C PHE A 113 -6.12 1.56 5.65
N LYS A 114 -7.25 1.33 6.29
CA LYS A 114 -7.34 0.94 7.70
C LYS A 114 -7.88 -0.47 7.82
N ASP A 115 -7.03 -1.40 8.28
CA ASP A 115 -7.42 -2.75 8.69
C ASP A 115 -7.83 -2.76 10.15
N THR A 116 -9.06 -3.11 10.42
CA THR A 116 -9.63 -3.19 11.78
C THR A 116 -9.66 -4.61 12.33
N ARG A 117 -9.05 -5.57 11.64
CA ARG A 117 -8.99 -6.99 12.01
C ARG A 117 -7.58 -7.41 12.41
N ILE A 118 -6.90 -6.56 13.18
CA ILE A 118 -5.56 -6.83 13.67
C ILE A 118 -5.66 -7.53 15.02
N GLU A 119 -5.18 -8.76 15.05
CA GLU A 119 -5.07 -9.58 16.24
C GLU A 119 -3.83 -10.47 16.09
N PHE A 120 -2.91 -10.44 17.05
CA PHE A 120 -1.70 -11.25 17.05
C PHE A 120 -1.17 -11.42 18.46
N THR A 121 -0.26 -12.38 18.64
CA THR A 121 0.54 -12.53 19.85
C THR A 121 1.98 -12.12 19.56
N TYR A 122 2.63 -11.46 20.49
CA TYR A 122 4.05 -11.11 20.43
C TYR A 122 4.70 -11.32 21.79
N ASP A 123 5.81 -12.05 21.79
CA ASP A 123 6.64 -12.24 22.97
C ASP A 123 7.88 -11.35 22.91
N ASN A 124 8.32 -10.87 24.08
CA ASN A 124 9.47 -9.99 24.14
C ASN A 124 10.72 -10.70 23.57
N ASN A 125 11.40 -10.04 22.64
CA ASN A 125 12.53 -10.56 21.87
C ASN A 125 12.18 -11.68 20.85
N GLU A 126 10.93 -11.85 20.47
CA GLU A 126 10.58 -12.71 19.34
C GLU A 126 11.23 -12.18 18.05
N GLN A 127 12.01 -13.05 17.39
CA GLN A 127 12.64 -12.69 16.11
C GLN A 127 11.63 -12.84 14.97
N LEU A 128 11.37 -11.75 14.25
CA LEU A 128 10.54 -11.77 13.07
C LEU A 128 11.35 -12.30 11.88
N VAL A 129 10.89 -13.38 11.25
CA VAL A 129 11.56 -14.03 10.12
C VAL A 129 10.62 -14.11 8.92
N TYR A 130 11.08 -13.68 7.74
CA TYR A 130 10.33 -13.84 6.50
C TYR A 130 10.46 -15.26 5.95
N ASN A 131 9.33 -15.90 5.70
CA ASN A 131 9.27 -17.20 5.05
C ASN A 131 8.08 -17.20 4.07
N GLU A 132 8.37 -17.49 2.79
CA GLU A 132 7.33 -17.53 1.74
C GLU A 132 6.49 -18.80 1.78
N GLN A 133 7.03 -19.87 2.40
CA GLN A 133 6.44 -21.21 2.37
C GLN A 133 5.66 -21.55 3.63
N GLU A 134 5.90 -20.83 4.72
CA GLU A 134 5.32 -21.13 6.03
C GLU A 134 4.93 -19.84 6.77
N MET A 135 3.75 -19.87 7.36
CA MET A 135 3.29 -18.80 8.26
C MET A 135 3.92 -18.97 9.64
N GLN A 136 4.87 -18.11 10.00
CA GLN A 136 5.55 -18.17 11.31
C GLN A 136 4.63 -17.70 12.45
N SER A 137 3.96 -16.54 12.26
CA SER A 137 3.00 -16.00 13.21
C SER A 137 1.95 -15.16 12.47
N ASN A 138 0.84 -14.82 13.13
CA ASN A 138 -0.14 -13.92 12.54
C ASN A 138 0.42 -12.50 12.34
N LEU A 139 1.31 -12.05 13.24
CA LEU A 139 2.01 -10.78 13.09
C LEU A 139 2.83 -10.74 11.80
N THR A 140 3.70 -11.73 11.57
CA THR A 140 4.52 -11.78 10.35
C THR A 140 3.67 -11.93 9.10
N ALA A 141 2.56 -12.68 9.13
CA ALA A 141 1.64 -12.79 8.00
C ALA A 141 0.98 -11.44 7.66
N ILE A 142 0.56 -10.66 8.66
CA ILE A 142 -0.01 -9.30 8.47
C ILE A 142 1.04 -8.36 7.85
N LEU A 143 2.26 -8.36 8.41
CA LEU A 143 3.34 -7.51 7.91
C LEU A 143 3.73 -7.87 6.47
N ASN A 144 3.88 -9.15 6.17
CA ASN A 144 4.18 -9.67 4.83
C ASN A 144 3.09 -9.27 3.83
N PHE A 145 1.82 -9.41 4.23
CA PHE A 145 0.69 -9.02 3.38
C PHE A 145 0.77 -7.55 3.00
N TYR A 146 0.93 -6.64 3.96
CA TYR A 146 0.93 -5.21 3.65
C TYR A 146 2.23 -4.74 2.99
N ALA A 147 3.38 -5.33 3.30
CA ALA A 147 4.63 -5.06 2.60
C ALA A 147 4.52 -5.43 1.10
N LEU A 148 4.10 -6.64 0.79
CA LEU A 148 3.91 -7.10 -0.59
C LEU A 148 2.77 -6.37 -1.31
N PHE A 149 1.70 -6.01 -0.61
CA PHE A 149 0.60 -5.24 -1.20
C PHE A 149 1.03 -3.82 -1.59
N VAL A 150 1.80 -3.15 -0.75
CA VAL A 150 2.40 -1.84 -1.05
C VAL A 150 3.33 -1.95 -2.27
N ILE A 151 4.18 -2.97 -2.31
CA ILE A 151 5.07 -3.23 -3.46
C ILE A 151 4.28 -3.53 -4.72
N ALA A 152 3.25 -4.38 -4.65
CA ALA A 152 2.40 -4.71 -5.80
C ALA A 152 1.75 -3.47 -6.42
N LEU A 153 1.21 -2.58 -5.59
CA LEU A 153 0.59 -1.33 -6.06
C LEU A 153 1.62 -0.34 -6.61
N ASP A 154 2.80 -0.29 -6.04
CA ASP A 154 3.88 0.54 -6.58
C ASP A 154 4.24 0.07 -7.99
N PHE A 155 4.50 -1.21 -8.19
CA PHE A 155 4.80 -1.78 -9.50
C PHE A 155 3.66 -1.60 -10.51
N ASP A 156 2.41 -1.80 -10.10
CA ASP A 156 1.23 -1.53 -10.95
C ASP A 156 1.13 -0.05 -11.34
N SER A 157 1.63 0.86 -10.52
CA SER A 157 1.62 2.29 -10.82
C SER A 157 2.63 2.70 -11.90
N PHE A 158 3.63 1.85 -12.20
CA PHE A 158 4.66 2.08 -13.21
C PHE A 158 4.47 1.23 -14.48
N ALA A 159 3.94 0.01 -14.34
CA ALA A 159 3.75 -0.92 -15.45
C ALA A 159 2.39 -1.63 -15.34
N LEU A 160 1.71 -1.80 -16.47
CA LEU A 160 0.44 -2.53 -16.49
C LEU A 160 0.64 -3.97 -15.98
N ASN A 161 -0.07 -4.32 -14.89
CA ASN A 161 0.06 -5.60 -14.19
C ASN A 161 1.49 -5.89 -13.68
N GLY A 162 2.29 -4.86 -13.44
CA GLY A 162 3.66 -5.01 -12.90
C GLY A 162 3.71 -5.68 -11.54
N GLY A 163 2.62 -5.59 -10.78
CA GLY A 163 2.45 -6.22 -9.47
C GLY A 163 2.13 -7.72 -9.48
N ASP A 164 1.94 -8.38 -10.64
CA ASP A 164 1.51 -9.79 -10.72
C ASP A 164 2.31 -10.73 -9.81
N PRO A 165 3.65 -10.73 -9.80
CA PRO A 165 4.41 -11.66 -8.96
C PRO A 165 4.11 -11.48 -7.47
N TYR A 166 3.82 -10.26 -7.05
CA TYR A 166 3.54 -9.95 -5.64
C TYR A 166 2.09 -10.30 -5.27
N PHE A 167 1.13 -10.14 -6.19
CA PHE A 167 -0.23 -10.63 -5.98
C PHE A 167 -0.29 -12.17 -5.89
N GLU A 168 0.56 -12.90 -6.59
CA GLU A 168 0.71 -14.35 -6.43
C GLU A 168 1.23 -14.71 -5.03
N LYS A 169 2.29 -14.02 -4.54
CA LYS A 169 2.79 -14.19 -3.17
C LYS A 169 1.72 -13.85 -2.12
N LEU A 170 0.96 -12.77 -2.32
CA LEU A 170 -0.19 -12.42 -1.47
C LEU A 170 -1.24 -13.53 -1.42
N GLY A 171 -1.54 -14.16 -2.57
CA GLY A 171 -2.44 -15.31 -2.65
C GLY A 171 -1.97 -16.48 -1.80
N ASN A 172 -0.66 -16.75 -1.75
CA ASN A 172 -0.06 -17.78 -0.91
C ASN A 172 -0.21 -17.45 0.58
N ILE A 173 0.08 -16.20 0.98
CA ILE A 173 -0.06 -15.75 2.38
C ILE A 173 -1.52 -15.90 2.83
N VAL A 174 -2.48 -15.39 2.06
CA VAL A 174 -3.90 -15.48 2.41
C VAL A 174 -4.35 -16.93 2.55
N ARG A 175 -3.92 -17.82 1.65
CA ARG A 175 -4.26 -19.25 1.70
C ARG A 175 -3.72 -19.93 2.94
N MET A 176 -2.46 -19.68 3.31
CA MET A 176 -1.85 -20.21 4.53
C MET A 176 -2.55 -19.67 5.78
N ALA A 177 -2.80 -18.35 5.82
CA ALA A 177 -3.41 -17.72 6.97
C ALA A 177 -4.89 -18.08 7.16
N GLN A 178 -5.64 -18.36 6.08
CA GLN A 178 -7.01 -18.87 6.18
C GLN A 178 -7.07 -20.21 6.92
N SER A 179 -6.07 -21.08 6.74
CA SER A 179 -6.01 -22.39 7.41
C SER A 179 -5.62 -22.31 8.88
N SER A 180 -4.99 -21.21 9.33
CA SER A 180 -4.58 -21.03 10.74
C SER A 180 -5.75 -20.70 11.67
N GLY A 181 -6.88 -20.25 11.14
CA GLY A 181 -8.04 -19.82 11.94
C GLY A 181 -7.92 -18.40 12.53
N GLU A 182 -6.83 -17.70 12.25
CA GLU A 182 -6.58 -16.34 12.71
C GLU A 182 -7.54 -15.30 12.10
N SER A 183 -7.77 -14.21 12.82
CA SER A 183 -8.71 -13.15 12.44
C SER A 183 -8.28 -12.38 11.18
N GLY A 184 -9.26 -11.98 10.35
CA GLY A 184 -9.06 -11.09 9.22
C GLY A 184 -8.59 -11.75 7.92
N TRP A 185 -8.61 -13.10 7.83
CA TRP A 185 -8.18 -13.85 6.65
C TRP A 185 -9.27 -14.62 5.95
N LYS A 186 -10.37 -14.95 6.64
CA LYS A 186 -11.43 -15.80 6.07
C LYS A 186 -12.18 -15.08 4.96
N ALA A 187 -12.33 -15.77 3.82
CA ALA A 187 -13.16 -15.30 2.73
C ALA A 187 -14.62 -15.10 3.19
N PHE A 188 -15.27 -14.05 2.70
CA PHE A 188 -16.68 -13.72 2.96
C PHE A 188 -17.06 -13.40 4.43
N GLU A 189 -16.11 -13.39 5.36
CA GLU A 189 -16.37 -13.02 6.74
C GLU A 189 -16.54 -11.50 6.90
N ASP A 190 -15.78 -10.73 6.13
CA ASP A 190 -15.77 -9.27 6.18
C ASP A 190 -15.43 -8.72 4.79
N SER A 191 -16.12 -7.68 4.35
CA SER A 191 -15.89 -7.04 3.06
C SER A 191 -14.60 -6.22 2.98
N LYS A 192 -13.89 -6.03 4.10
CA LYS A 192 -12.68 -5.20 4.22
C LYS A 192 -11.49 -5.92 4.83
N ASN A 193 -11.59 -7.22 5.07
CA ASN A 193 -10.46 -7.99 5.58
C ASN A 193 -9.41 -8.24 4.47
N ARG A 194 -8.26 -8.81 4.82
CA ARG A 194 -7.14 -9.04 3.89
C ARG A 194 -7.49 -9.97 2.72
N SER A 195 -8.37 -10.96 2.94
CA SER A 195 -8.89 -11.80 1.86
C SER A 195 -9.73 -10.99 0.86
N ALA A 196 -10.62 -10.12 1.36
CA ALA A 196 -11.43 -9.24 0.52
C ALA A 196 -10.56 -8.21 -0.24
N VAL A 197 -9.53 -7.69 0.42
CA VAL A 197 -8.54 -6.79 -0.24
C VAL A 197 -7.86 -7.52 -1.38
N LEU A 198 -7.31 -8.72 -1.17
CA LEU A 198 -6.69 -9.50 -2.24
C LEU A 198 -7.67 -9.76 -3.39
N SER A 199 -8.87 -10.28 -3.10
CA SER A 199 -9.90 -10.56 -4.10
C SER A 199 -10.25 -9.33 -4.95
N ALA A 200 -10.33 -8.16 -4.33
CA ALA A 200 -10.65 -6.91 -5.04
C ALA A 200 -9.63 -6.53 -6.14
N TYR A 201 -8.39 -7.01 -6.03
CA TYR A 201 -7.32 -6.75 -7.01
C TYR A 201 -7.02 -7.94 -7.93
N THR A 202 -7.55 -9.13 -7.62
CA THR A 202 -7.25 -10.36 -8.38
C THR A 202 -8.46 -10.98 -9.07
N ASP A 203 -9.68 -10.72 -8.60
CA ASP A 203 -10.90 -11.26 -9.20
C ASP A 203 -11.22 -10.58 -10.54
N LYS A 204 -11.62 -11.37 -11.51
CA LYS A 204 -11.92 -10.92 -12.87
C LYS A 204 -12.87 -9.73 -12.95
N GLN A 205 -13.82 -9.60 -12.01
CA GLN A 205 -14.81 -8.52 -12.02
C GLN A 205 -14.24 -7.18 -11.56
N THR A 206 -13.20 -7.19 -10.74
CA THR A 206 -12.68 -5.99 -10.07
C THR A 206 -11.21 -5.71 -10.36
N SER A 207 -10.45 -6.68 -10.89
CA SER A 207 -9.01 -6.53 -11.17
C SER A 207 -8.65 -5.41 -12.16
N ALA A 208 -9.64 -4.89 -12.91
CA ALA A 208 -9.47 -3.68 -13.73
C ALA A 208 -9.06 -2.44 -12.89
N ILE A 209 -9.18 -2.48 -11.54
CA ILE A 209 -8.63 -1.46 -10.65
C ILE A 209 -7.12 -1.31 -10.84
N ARG A 210 -6.38 -2.37 -11.18
CA ARG A 210 -4.94 -2.35 -11.44
C ARG A 210 -4.59 -1.62 -12.73
N GLU A 211 -5.42 -1.78 -13.78
CA GLU A 211 -5.30 -0.97 -14.99
C GLU A 211 -5.54 0.52 -14.70
N ILE A 212 -6.51 0.83 -13.81
CA ILE A 212 -6.72 2.20 -13.35
C ILE A 212 -5.46 2.74 -12.68
N PHE A 213 -4.79 1.96 -11.83
CA PHE A 213 -3.54 2.37 -11.18
C PHE A 213 -2.47 2.78 -12.20
N TYR A 214 -2.23 1.95 -13.22
CA TYR A 214 -1.27 2.25 -14.28
C TYR A 214 -1.67 3.51 -15.07
N ASN A 215 -2.91 3.56 -15.58
CA ASN A 215 -3.38 4.67 -16.40
C ASN A 215 -3.39 5.98 -15.60
N TYR A 216 -3.86 5.96 -14.35
CA TYR A 216 -3.93 7.13 -13.49
C TYR A 216 -2.54 7.71 -13.19
N HIS A 217 -1.59 6.85 -12.80
CA HIS A 217 -0.27 7.30 -12.35
C HIS A 217 0.69 7.50 -13.52
N ARG A 218 0.95 6.43 -14.30
CA ARG A 218 1.98 6.46 -15.35
C ARG A 218 1.56 7.25 -16.57
N LEU A 219 0.33 7.03 -17.05
CA LEU A 219 -0.19 7.66 -18.26
C LEU A 219 -0.98 8.94 -17.96
N GLY A 220 -1.39 9.16 -16.72
CA GLY A 220 -2.08 10.35 -16.25
C GLY A 220 -1.11 11.34 -15.58
N LEU A 221 -0.85 11.15 -14.27
CA LEU A 221 -0.07 12.10 -13.46
C LEU A 221 1.33 12.34 -14.01
N ASP A 222 2.09 11.29 -14.36
CA ASP A 222 3.46 11.41 -14.87
C ASP A 222 3.52 12.13 -16.22
N GLN A 223 2.43 12.14 -16.99
CA GLN A 223 2.37 12.85 -18.28
C GLN A 223 1.98 14.32 -18.14
N MET A 224 1.51 14.77 -16.99
CA MET A 224 1.12 16.17 -16.78
C MET A 224 2.29 17.16 -16.92
N VAL A 225 3.51 16.71 -16.72
CA VAL A 225 4.72 17.50 -16.98
C VAL A 225 4.81 17.92 -18.45
N THR A 226 4.34 17.07 -19.36
CA THR A 226 4.34 17.32 -20.82
C THR A 226 3.03 17.99 -21.26
N SER A 227 1.90 17.53 -20.76
CA SER A 227 0.57 18.07 -21.08
C SER A 227 -0.43 17.75 -19.96
N VAL A 228 -0.82 18.79 -19.23
CA VAL A 228 -1.82 18.68 -18.17
C VAL A 228 -3.16 18.17 -18.72
N ASP A 229 -3.57 18.66 -19.90
CA ASP A 229 -4.85 18.27 -20.51
C ASP A 229 -4.87 16.80 -20.91
N LYS A 230 -3.79 16.28 -21.52
CA LYS A 230 -3.68 14.84 -21.83
C LYS A 230 -3.68 13.98 -20.58
N GLY A 231 -2.93 14.38 -19.53
CA GLY A 231 -2.92 13.69 -18.25
C GLY A 231 -4.31 13.63 -17.61
N ARG A 232 -5.04 14.77 -17.57
CA ARG A 232 -6.43 14.81 -17.08
C ARG A 232 -7.36 13.93 -17.91
N GLN A 233 -7.24 13.96 -19.24
CA GLN A 233 -8.06 13.12 -20.13
C GLN A 233 -7.88 11.63 -19.81
N THR A 234 -6.64 11.18 -19.61
CA THR A 234 -6.35 9.78 -19.24
C THR A 234 -6.94 9.43 -17.88
N ILE A 235 -6.81 10.32 -16.89
CA ILE A 235 -7.42 10.12 -15.57
C ILE A 235 -8.94 10.04 -15.69
N THR A 236 -9.58 10.93 -16.45
CA THR A 236 -11.03 10.90 -16.69
C THR A 236 -11.49 9.56 -17.28
N GLN A 237 -10.73 9.01 -18.24
CA GLN A 237 -11.02 7.69 -18.83
C GLN A 237 -10.88 6.56 -17.78
N SER A 238 -9.90 6.66 -16.88
CA SER A 238 -9.73 5.69 -15.78
C SER A 238 -10.93 5.68 -14.83
N LEU A 239 -11.55 6.85 -14.59
CA LEU A 239 -12.76 6.95 -13.76
C LEU A 239 -13.97 6.26 -14.38
N GLU A 240 -14.06 6.21 -15.72
CA GLU A 240 -15.10 5.44 -16.42
C GLU A 240 -14.93 3.92 -16.17
N THR A 241 -13.69 3.43 -16.10
CA THR A 241 -13.41 2.04 -15.71
C THR A 241 -13.77 1.79 -14.25
N LEU A 242 -13.51 2.75 -13.36
CA LEU A 242 -13.92 2.67 -11.96
C LEU A 242 -15.44 2.54 -11.81
N LYS A 243 -16.20 3.28 -12.64
CA LYS A 243 -17.66 3.17 -12.69
C LYS A 243 -18.10 1.77 -13.11
N LYS A 244 -17.46 1.15 -14.10
CA LYS A 244 -17.77 -0.22 -14.51
C LYS A 244 -17.54 -1.23 -13.40
N ILE A 245 -16.49 -1.06 -12.58
CA ILE A 245 -16.28 -1.90 -11.39
C ILE A 245 -17.42 -1.70 -10.39
N TYR A 246 -17.83 -0.45 -10.14
CA TYR A 246 -18.97 -0.16 -9.27
C TYR A 246 -20.27 -0.81 -9.74
N ASP A 247 -20.56 -0.78 -11.04
CA ASP A 247 -21.79 -1.34 -11.61
C ASP A 247 -21.89 -2.87 -11.40
N VAL A 248 -20.77 -3.59 -11.29
CA VAL A 248 -20.74 -5.06 -11.08
C VAL A 248 -20.45 -5.47 -9.63
N ALA A 249 -19.71 -4.64 -8.88
CA ALA A 249 -19.25 -4.95 -7.52
C ALA A 249 -19.26 -3.69 -6.62
N PRO A 250 -20.44 -3.09 -6.34
CA PRO A 250 -20.54 -1.80 -5.64
C PRO A 250 -19.98 -1.82 -4.20
N MET A 251 -19.89 -3.00 -3.60
CA MET A 251 -19.36 -3.19 -2.24
C MET A 251 -17.88 -3.58 -2.21
N SER A 252 -17.20 -3.64 -3.37
CA SER A 252 -15.79 -4.00 -3.41
C SER A 252 -14.93 -2.98 -2.63
N VAL A 253 -14.02 -3.51 -1.81
CA VAL A 253 -13.13 -2.69 -0.98
C VAL A 253 -12.22 -1.79 -1.81
N CYS A 254 -11.84 -2.19 -3.05
CA CYS A 254 -11.00 -1.35 -3.92
C CYS A 254 -11.64 0.01 -4.23
N LEU A 255 -12.97 0.11 -4.30
CA LEU A 255 -13.65 1.39 -4.50
C LEU A 255 -13.45 2.34 -3.31
N SER A 256 -13.59 1.83 -2.09
CA SER A 256 -13.34 2.64 -0.89
C SER A 256 -11.86 3.00 -0.75
N MET A 257 -10.94 2.07 -1.06
CA MET A 257 -9.50 2.32 -1.04
C MET A 257 -9.09 3.39 -2.06
N PHE A 258 -9.66 3.31 -3.27
CA PHE A 258 -9.45 4.35 -4.29
C PHE A 258 -9.94 5.72 -3.81
N LYS A 259 -11.15 5.78 -3.27
CA LYS A 259 -11.71 7.01 -2.71
C LYS A 259 -10.80 7.61 -1.63
N ASP A 260 -10.38 6.80 -0.67
CA ASP A 260 -9.60 7.26 0.48
C ASP A 260 -8.18 7.71 0.09
N ALA A 261 -7.64 7.19 -1.02
CA ALA A 261 -6.35 7.60 -1.56
C ALA A 261 -6.44 8.80 -2.54
N LYS A 262 -7.55 8.95 -3.30
CA LYS A 262 -7.59 9.80 -4.49
C LYS A 262 -8.59 10.96 -4.47
N MET A 263 -9.56 10.97 -3.56
CA MET A 263 -10.64 11.97 -3.63
C MET A 263 -10.13 13.42 -3.57
N ASP A 264 -9.24 13.75 -2.63
CA ASP A 264 -8.71 15.12 -2.53
C ASP A 264 -7.77 15.44 -3.71
N GLU A 265 -7.01 14.46 -4.21
CA GLU A 265 -6.17 14.61 -5.40
C GLU A 265 -7.03 14.92 -6.64
N LEU A 266 -8.13 14.20 -6.83
CA LEU A 266 -9.07 14.44 -7.93
C LEU A 266 -9.68 15.85 -7.85
N VAL A 267 -10.11 16.30 -6.68
CA VAL A 267 -10.59 17.68 -6.48
C VAL A 267 -9.54 18.68 -6.94
N ASN A 268 -8.28 18.48 -6.57
CA ASN A 268 -7.19 19.40 -6.95
C ASN A 268 -6.87 19.35 -8.45
N ILE A 269 -6.84 18.14 -9.07
CA ILE A 269 -6.59 17.95 -10.50
C ILE A 269 -7.63 18.70 -11.35
N TYR A 270 -8.91 18.62 -10.95
CA TYR A 270 -10.00 19.19 -11.74
C TYR A 270 -10.38 20.62 -11.32
N SER A 271 -9.79 21.16 -10.27
CA SER A 271 -10.08 22.55 -9.82
C SER A 271 -9.92 23.58 -10.93
N LYS A 272 -8.91 23.41 -11.81
CA LYS A 272 -8.60 24.27 -12.95
C LYS A 272 -9.01 23.70 -14.31
N ALA A 273 -9.79 22.63 -14.34
CA ALA A 273 -10.33 22.05 -15.57
C ALA A 273 -11.45 22.95 -16.16
N ASN A 274 -11.77 22.75 -17.43
CA ASN A 274 -12.93 23.41 -18.03
C ASN A 274 -14.25 22.84 -17.48
N SER A 275 -15.35 23.56 -17.69
CA SER A 275 -16.67 23.21 -17.13
C SER A 275 -17.17 21.83 -17.60
N THR A 276 -16.90 21.45 -18.84
CA THR A 276 -17.31 20.15 -19.41
C THR A 276 -16.58 18.98 -18.76
N GLU A 277 -15.26 19.12 -18.52
CA GLU A 277 -14.49 18.11 -17.78
C GLU A 277 -14.97 17.98 -16.33
N LYS A 278 -15.18 19.12 -15.65
CA LYS A 278 -15.68 19.15 -14.27
C LYS A 278 -17.03 18.44 -14.14
N GLU A 279 -17.96 18.74 -15.05
CA GLU A 279 -19.28 18.11 -15.03
C GLU A 279 -19.17 16.61 -15.27
N LYS A 280 -18.44 16.19 -16.30
CA LYS A 280 -18.24 14.76 -16.63
C LYS A 280 -17.68 13.97 -15.44
N VAL A 281 -16.64 14.51 -14.78
CA VAL A 281 -16.02 13.86 -13.62
C VAL A 281 -16.98 13.80 -12.43
N TYR A 282 -17.70 14.88 -12.17
CA TYR A 282 -18.70 14.90 -11.12
C TYR A 282 -19.81 13.86 -11.38
N GLU A 283 -20.37 13.80 -12.58
CA GLU A 283 -21.41 12.84 -12.96
C GLU A 283 -20.91 11.38 -12.85
N THR A 284 -19.62 11.15 -13.12
CA THR A 284 -19.02 9.84 -12.97
C THR A 284 -18.86 9.44 -11.50
N LEU A 285 -18.36 10.36 -10.64
CA LEU A 285 -17.99 10.05 -9.25
C LEU A 285 -19.16 10.12 -8.27
N TYR A 286 -20.15 10.98 -8.53
CA TYR A 286 -21.27 11.21 -7.59
C TYR A 286 -22.08 9.93 -7.29
N PRO A 287 -22.44 9.08 -8.28
CA PRO A 287 -23.13 7.81 -7.99
C PRO A 287 -22.29 6.81 -7.18
N LEU A 288 -20.96 6.86 -7.34
CA LEU A 288 -20.04 5.96 -6.63
C LEU A 288 -19.86 6.37 -5.16
N TYR A 289 -19.84 7.69 -4.91
CA TYR A 289 -19.48 8.26 -3.63
C TYR A 289 -20.48 9.34 -3.16
N PRO A 290 -21.76 9.02 -2.99
CA PRO A 290 -22.80 10.00 -2.64
C PRO A 290 -22.57 10.67 -1.27
N THR A 291 -21.82 10.02 -0.38
CA THR A 291 -21.45 10.58 0.93
C THR A 291 -20.35 11.65 0.84
N GLU A 292 -19.65 11.76 -0.29
CA GLU A 292 -18.57 12.72 -0.52
C GLU A 292 -19.05 13.98 -1.26
N THR A 293 -20.34 14.28 -1.21
CA THR A 293 -20.97 15.39 -1.95
C THR A 293 -20.26 16.74 -1.76
N ASP A 294 -19.84 17.05 -0.53
CA ASP A 294 -19.14 18.31 -0.24
C ASP A 294 -17.79 18.42 -0.94
N ARG A 295 -17.04 17.30 -0.99
CA ARG A 295 -15.77 17.23 -1.73
C ARG A 295 -16.00 17.29 -3.24
N LEU A 296 -16.98 16.55 -3.75
CA LEU A 296 -17.31 16.50 -5.17
C LEU A 296 -17.82 17.85 -5.67
N ASN A 297 -18.58 18.59 -4.88
CA ASN A 297 -19.03 19.95 -5.21
C ASN A 297 -17.85 20.91 -5.42
N ARG A 298 -16.72 20.69 -4.76
CA ARG A 298 -15.50 21.50 -4.97
C ARG A 298 -14.92 21.31 -6.38
N ILE A 299 -15.17 20.17 -7.06
CA ILE A 299 -14.79 19.97 -8.47
C ILE A 299 -15.59 20.95 -9.35
N LYS A 300 -16.89 21.12 -9.09
CA LYS A 300 -17.76 22.03 -9.86
C LYS A 300 -17.51 23.50 -9.57
N SER A 301 -17.05 23.84 -8.37
CA SER A 301 -16.85 25.23 -8.02
C SER A 301 -15.81 25.88 -8.95
N THR A 302 -16.18 26.94 -9.59
CA THR A 302 -15.24 27.89 -10.18
C THR A 302 -14.70 28.70 -9.02
N ASP A 303 -13.40 28.59 -8.70
CA ASP A 303 -12.75 29.56 -7.84
C ASP A 303 -12.90 30.94 -8.47
N THR A 304 -13.94 31.65 -8.08
CA THR A 304 -14.01 33.09 -8.21
C THR A 304 -13.11 33.66 -7.11
N LYS A 305 -11.82 33.83 -7.44
CA LYS A 305 -10.96 34.80 -6.75
C LYS A 305 -10.97 36.09 -7.49
#